data_e1ee1c9f9302e847fe66c61ba610784d
#
_entry.id   e1ee1c9f9302e847fe66c61ba610784d
#
_cell.length_a   1.000
_cell.length_b   1.000
_cell.length_c   1.000
_cell.angle_alpha   90.00
_cell.angle_beta   90.00
_cell.angle_gamma   90.00
#
_symmetry.space_group_name_H-M   'P 1'
#
loop_
_entity.id
_entity.type
_entity.pdbx_description
1 polymer ?
#
loop_
_entity_poly.entity_id
_entity_poly.type
_entity_poly.pdbx_seq_one_letter_code
_entity_poly.pdbx_strand_id
1 'polypeptide(L)'
;MECKFIQHGIAISYDNVVKPCCTWKSSPDWKKNNQYTNINIESWHQNKEVIDQYNLLTQNIWPTGCVECKKVESQGRFDSIRGNSNNGYKHYDNDDITLEIRPGNTCNFACQTCWPEASSRVAQYQHRAGLTDIKNLSNTRIENFDFLLPVTNRIKDVVLLGGEPFYDKSCLNFLKWAEEYLTANIMMFTNGSKIDFNFLNNYPGKLTVIFSLDAIGRPAEYIRYGTEWNTVLDNYKKVKLLFNVSVRVNITCSVYNYIHIKELINFLCEDWPDVVTFGAPNQEYLLESVIPVPMRADIIASLNSAVDTITNTEIESGQKSNAINAITSFISNLKTQEWNQSNYKYFCDFVNKMDTVKNIHHGDYCNFLSQLLQQQTT
;
A
#
# COMPACT_ATOMS: atom_id res chain seq x y z
N MET A 1 -12.23 17.68 16.13
CA MET A 1 -11.96 16.60 15.12
C MET A 1 -11.93 15.26 15.85
N GLU A 2 -12.31 14.17 15.17
CA GLU A 2 -12.19 12.80 15.70
C GLU A 2 -11.24 11.97 14.85
N CYS A 3 -10.63 10.95 15.45
CA CYS A 3 -9.84 9.95 14.76
C CYS A 3 -10.00 8.59 15.45
N LYS A 4 -10.65 7.65 14.80
CA LYS A 4 -10.88 6.30 15.35
C LYS A 4 -9.57 5.52 15.52
N PHE A 5 -8.55 5.78 14.71
CA PHE A 5 -7.25 5.15 14.91
C PHE A 5 -6.56 5.56 16.21
N ILE A 6 -6.68 6.81 16.66
CA ILE A 6 -6.11 7.18 17.98
C ILE A 6 -6.89 6.48 19.12
N GLN A 7 -8.18 6.24 18.92
CA GLN A 7 -9.03 5.57 19.93
C GLN A 7 -8.88 4.05 19.93
N HIS A 8 -8.71 3.42 18.77
CA HIS A 8 -8.80 1.97 18.60
C HIS A 8 -7.58 1.36 17.91
N GLY A 9 -6.68 2.18 17.36
CA GLY A 9 -5.57 1.70 16.55
C GLY A 9 -4.33 1.37 17.36
N ILE A 10 -3.70 0.25 16.96
CA ILE A 10 -2.35 -0.13 17.36
C ILE A 10 -1.61 -0.48 16.07
N ALA A 11 -0.63 0.33 15.70
CA ALA A 11 0.24 0.06 14.56
C ALA A 11 1.65 -0.26 15.05
N ILE A 12 2.17 -1.42 14.65
CA ILE A 12 3.50 -1.90 15.02
C ILE A 12 4.25 -2.27 13.75
N SER A 13 5.42 -1.70 13.57
CA SER A 13 6.28 -2.05 12.44
C SER A 13 7.59 -2.69 12.93
N TYR A 14 8.36 -3.19 11.98
CA TYR A 14 9.65 -3.84 12.22
C TYR A 14 10.68 -2.93 12.95
N ASP A 15 10.45 -1.62 13.07
CA ASP A 15 11.23 -0.71 13.93
C ASP A 15 10.84 -0.82 15.41
N ASN A 16 9.93 -1.73 15.74
CA ASN A 16 9.43 -2.04 17.09
C ASN A 16 8.66 -0.90 17.76
N VAL A 17 8.39 0.19 17.05
CA VAL A 17 7.67 1.35 17.57
C VAL A 17 6.18 1.15 17.46
N VAL A 18 5.46 1.31 18.57
CA VAL A 18 4.01 1.31 18.60
C VAL A 18 3.47 2.72 18.34
N LYS A 19 2.46 2.79 17.50
CA LYS A 19 1.85 4.03 17.00
C LYS A 19 0.33 3.87 16.98
N PRO A 20 -0.43 4.98 17.01
CA PRO A 20 -1.87 4.92 16.81
C PRO A 20 -2.29 4.46 15.39
N CYS A 21 -1.47 4.75 14.37
CA CYS A 21 -1.71 4.35 12.97
C CYS A 21 -0.43 4.31 12.15
N CYS A 22 -0.49 3.73 10.94
CA CYS A 22 0.65 3.58 10.02
C CYS A 22 1.27 4.90 9.56
N THR A 23 0.47 5.94 9.40
CA THR A 23 0.93 7.25 8.91
C THR A 23 1.45 8.16 10.03
N TRP A 24 1.42 7.70 11.27
CA TRP A 24 1.91 8.48 12.40
C TRP A 24 3.40 8.80 12.28
N LYS A 25 3.76 10.07 12.27
CA LYS A 25 5.15 10.54 12.29
C LYS A 25 5.67 10.57 13.72
N SER A 26 6.49 9.59 14.05
CA SER A 26 7.09 9.47 15.39
C SER A 26 8.25 10.44 15.57
N SER A 27 8.20 11.24 16.62
CA SER A 27 9.36 12.01 17.11
C SER A 27 10.43 11.06 17.69
N PRO A 28 11.68 11.51 17.90
CA PRO A 28 12.68 10.72 18.60
C PRO A 28 12.23 10.25 19.98
N ASP A 29 11.57 11.13 20.75
CA ASP A 29 11.06 10.81 22.07
C ASP A 29 9.94 9.78 22.01
N TRP A 30 8.99 9.92 21.04
CA TRP A 30 7.98 8.92 20.80
C TRP A 30 8.59 7.55 20.54
N LYS A 31 9.57 7.47 19.64
CA LYS A 31 10.27 6.21 19.30
C LYS A 31 10.95 5.57 20.50
N LYS A 32 11.54 6.39 21.38
CA LYS A 32 12.22 5.92 22.60
C LYS A 32 11.23 5.37 23.62
N ASN A 33 10.09 6.06 23.81
CA ASN A 33 9.13 5.75 24.87
C ASN A 33 8.17 4.61 24.48
N ASN A 34 7.88 4.47 23.20
CA ASN A 34 6.82 3.59 22.69
C ASN A 34 7.35 2.38 21.90
N GLN A 35 8.42 1.72 22.40
CA GLN A 35 8.84 0.41 21.90
C GLN A 35 7.88 -0.67 22.43
N TYR A 36 7.45 -1.63 21.59
CA TYR A 36 6.49 -2.66 22.00
C TYR A 36 7.00 -3.50 23.19
N THR A 37 8.31 -3.61 23.36
CA THR A 37 8.95 -4.28 24.51
C THR A 37 8.83 -3.52 25.82
N ASN A 38 8.53 -2.23 25.78
CA ASN A 38 8.57 -1.32 26.94
C ASN A 38 7.16 -0.84 27.35
N ILE A 39 6.15 -1.04 26.48
CA ILE A 39 4.79 -0.61 26.76
C ILE A 39 3.94 -1.76 27.30
N ASN A 40 2.92 -1.43 28.08
CA ASN A 40 1.83 -2.35 28.35
C ASN A 40 0.78 -2.22 27.23
N ILE A 41 0.70 -3.23 26.35
CA ILE A 41 -0.21 -3.22 25.20
C ILE A 41 -1.69 -3.23 25.63
N GLU A 42 -2.01 -3.83 26.77
CA GLU A 42 -3.37 -3.91 27.31
C GLU A 42 -3.92 -2.53 27.67
N SER A 43 -3.05 -1.66 28.20
CA SER A 43 -3.39 -0.28 28.58
C SER A 43 -2.93 0.76 27.57
N TRP A 44 -2.60 0.36 26.32
CA TRP A 44 -2.07 1.26 25.31
C TRP A 44 -2.91 2.54 25.12
N HIS A 45 -4.23 2.41 24.99
CA HIS A 45 -5.13 3.56 24.78
C HIS A 45 -5.33 4.42 26.04
N GLN A 46 -4.89 3.94 27.22
CA GLN A 46 -4.84 4.68 28.47
C GLN A 46 -3.47 5.36 28.67
N ASN A 47 -2.51 5.14 27.78
CA ASN A 47 -1.22 5.81 27.84
C ASN A 47 -1.41 7.32 27.72
N LYS A 48 -0.79 8.06 28.64
CA LYS A 48 -0.91 9.52 28.71
C LYS A 48 -0.53 10.20 27.39
N GLU A 49 0.54 9.74 26.74
CA GLU A 49 0.96 10.33 25.45
C GLU A 49 -0.11 10.15 24.36
N VAL A 50 -0.80 8.99 24.33
CA VAL A 50 -1.89 8.73 23.35
C VAL A 50 -3.10 9.60 23.67
N ILE A 51 -3.50 9.67 24.96
CA ILE A 51 -4.62 10.50 25.44
C ILE A 51 -4.36 11.98 25.12
N ASP A 52 -3.16 12.48 25.38
CA ASP A 52 -2.81 13.87 25.10
C ASP A 52 -2.94 14.19 23.60
N GLN A 53 -2.53 13.26 22.68
CA GLN A 53 -2.71 13.44 21.25
C GLN A 53 -4.19 13.42 20.83
N TYR A 54 -5.00 12.55 21.43
CA TYR A 54 -6.44 12.53 21.19
C TYR A 54 -7.11 13.85 21.65
N ASN A 55 -6.76 14.33 22.84
CA ASN A 55 -7.29 15.58 23.38
C ASN A 55 -6.94 16.79 22.49
N LEU A 56 -5.77 16.83 21.87
CA LEU A 56 -5.43 17.87 20.89
C LEU A 56 -6.41 17.84 19.71
N LEU A 57 -6.71 16.68 19.16
CA LEU A 57 -7.67 16.54 18.05
C LEU A 57 -9.08 17.01 18.44
N THR A 58 -9.56 16.67 19.63
CA THR A 58 -10.90 17.11 20.10
C THR A 58 -10.99 18.61 20.22
N GLN A 59 -9.87 19.29 20.53
CA GLN A 59 -9.73 20.75 20.54
C GLN A 59 -9.47 21.35 19.15
N ASN A 60 -9.59 20.57 18.07
CA ASN A 60 -9.26 20.97 16.70
C ASN A 60 -7.78 21.38 16.49
N ILE A 61 -6.89 20.88 17.32
CA ILE A 61 -5.44 21.04 17.19
C ILE A 61 -4.86 19.78 16.59
N TRP A 62 -4.11 19.92 15.50
CA TRP A 62 -3.46 18.78 14.86
C TRP A 62 -2.25 18.31 15.69
N PRO A 63 -2.23 17.02 16.13
CA PRO A 63 -1.05 16.43 16.75
C PRO A 63 0.14 16.43 15.78
N THR A 64 1.35 16.52 16.33
CA THR A 64 2.58 16.51 15.51
C THR A 64 2.76 15.23 14.71
N GLY A 65 2.22 14.11 15.17
CA GLY A 65 2.23 12.83 14.44
C GLY A 65 1.24 12.76 13.25
N CYS A 66 0.24 13.67 13.19
CA CYS A 66 -0.82 13.64 12.17
C CYS A 66 -0.52 14.49 10.91
N VAL A 67 0.75 14.70 10.58
CA VAL A 67 1.19 15.60 9.49
C VAL A 67 0.59 15.18 8.14
N GLU A 68 0.53 13.87 7.85
CA GLU A 68 0.05 13.38 6.56
C GLU A 68 -1.46 13.61 6.40
N CYS A 69 -2.26 13.28 7.41
CA CYS A 69 -3.69 13.57 7.39
C CYS A 69 -3.97 15.06 7.29
N LYS A 70 -3.21 15.89 8.04
CA LYS A 70 -3.31 17.34 7.97
C LYS A 70 -3.04 17.85 6.56
N LYS A 71 -2.00 17.36 5.90
CA LYS A 71 -1.63 17.74 4.54
C LYS A 71 -2.76 17.42 3.56
N VAL A 72 -3.30 16.19 3.59
CA VAL A 72 -4.39 15.76 2.71
C VAL A 72 -5.65 16.59 2.92
N GLU A 73 -6.06 16.78 4.17
CA GLU A 73 -7.30 17.48 4.50
C GLU A 73 -7.21 19.01 4.30
N SER A 74 -6.02 19.60 4.44
CA SER A 74 -5.80 21.02 4.11
C SER A 74 -5.97 21.32 2.60
N GLN A 75 -5.90 20.30 1.75
CA GLN A 75 -6.18 20.37 0.32
C GLN A 75 -7.68 20.18 -0.02
N GLY A 76 -8.56 20.12 0.98
CA GLY A 76 -9.98 19.85 0.79
C GLY A 76 -10.31 18.39 0.46
N ARG A 77 -9.35 17.46 0.62
CA ARG A 77 -9.53 16.03 0.39
C ARG A 77 -10.01 15.33 1.67
N PHE A 78 -10.86 14.32 1.52
CA PHE A 78 -11.43 13.56 2.64
C PHE A 78 -10.97 12.10 2.67
N ASP A 79 -10.02 11.74 1.82
CA ASP A 79 -9.46 10.40 1.69
C ASP A 79 -8.22 10.16 2.58
N SER A 80 -8.04 10.98 3.60
CA SER A 80 -7.02 10.74 4.63
C SER A 80 -7.32 9.44 5.39
N ILE A 81 -6.27 8.83 5.98
CA ILE A 81 -6.43 7.66 6.86
C ILE A 81 -7.46 7.95 7.97
N ARG A 82 -7.41 9.15 8.57
CA ARG A 82 -8.37 9.58 9.59
C ARG A 82 -9.80 9.65 9.02
N GLY A 83 -9.99 10.27 7.88
CA GLY A 83 -11.30 10.41 7.24
C GLY A 83 -11.91 9.04 6.91
N ASN A 84 -11.12 8.15 6.35
CA ASN A 84 -11.53 6.79 6.03
C ASN A 84 -11.84 5.95 7.27
N SER A 85 -11.04 6.07 8.35
CA SER A 85 -11.26 5.33 9.58
C SER A 85 -12.59 5.68 10.26
N ASN A 86 -12.95 6.95 10.29
CA ASN A 86 -14.19 7.40 10.91
C ASN A 86 -15.44 6.81 10.24
N ASN A 87 -15.35 6.41 8.97
CA ASN A 87 -16.41 5.72 8.25
C ASN A 87 -16.38 4.20 8.47
N GLY A 88 -15.20 3.60 8.63
CA GLY A 88 -15.01 2.15 8.76
C GLY A 88 -15.35 1.59 10.15
N TYR A 89 -15.11 2.36 11.20
CA TYR A 89 -15.22 1.89 12.60
C TYR A 89 -16.49 2.34 13.33
N LYS A 90 -17.60 2.47 12.62
CA LYS A 90 -18.89 2.94 13.19
C LYS A 90 -19.48 2.03 14.27
N HIS A 91 -19.09 0.76 14.28
CA HIS A 91 -19.69 -0.29 15.13
C HIS A 91 -18.71 -0.85 16.17
N TYR A 92 -17.60 -0.14 16.43
CA TYR A 92 -16.62 -0.59 17.43
C TYR A 92 -17.05 -0.13 18.82
N ASP A 93 -16.95 -1.04 19.76
CA ASP A 93 -17.04 -0.73 21.18
C ASP A 93 -15.77 -0.02 21.65
N ASN A 94 -15.82 0.63 22.82
CA ASN A 94 -14.70 1.45 23.30
C ASN A 94 -13.38 0.69 23.50
N ASP A 95 -13.45 -0.62 23.70
CA ASP A 95 -12.30 -1.47 23.94
C ASP A 95 -11.81 -2.24 22.71
N ASP A 96 -12.51 -2.13 21.59
CA ASP A 96 -12.13 -2.82 20.35
C ASP A 96 -10.84 -2.26 19.77
N ILE A 97 -10.03 -3.14 19.19
CA ILE A 97 -8.70 -2.81 18.63
C ILE A 97 -8.66 -3.14 17.15
N THR A 98 -8.13 -2.20 16.37
CA THR A 98 -7.58 -2.46 15.04
C THR A 98 -6.07 -2.56 15.15
N LEU A 99 -5.53 -3.74 14.84
CA LEU A 99 -4.10 -3.99 14.81
C LEU A 99 -3.57 -3.83 13.38
N GLU A 100 -2.71 -2.86 13.14
CA GLU A 100 -1.87 -2.83 11.93
C GLU A 100 -0.49 -3.36 12.29
N ILE A 101 -0.05 -4.43 11.64
CA ILE A 101 1.22 -5.05 11.98
C ILE A 101 2.06 -5.30 10.72
N ARG A 102 3.35 -4.92 10.83
CA ARG A 102 4.38 -5.15 9.82
C ARG A 102 5.56 -5.86 10.48
N PRO A 103 5.51 -7.20 10.60
CA PRO A 103 6.52 -7.95 11.33
C PRO A 103 7.92 -7.93 10.73
N GLY A 104 8.00 -7.77 9.41
CA GLY A 104 9.27 -7.71 8.66
C GLY A 104 9.11 -6.96 7.34
N ASN A 105 10.19 -6.86 6.59
CA ASN A 105 10.20 -6.21 5.27
C ASN A 105 10.84 -7.08 4.18
N THR A 106 10.97 -8.38 4.41
CA THR A 106 11.53 -9.29 3.40
C THR A 106 10.53 -9.45 2.26
N CYS A 107 10.95 -9.12 1.04
CA CYS A 107 10.14 -9.25 -0.16
C CYS A 107 10.93 -9.96 -1.25
N ASN A 108 10.26 -10.79 -2.03
CA ASN A 108 10.84 -11.44 -3.22
C ASN A 108 10.76 -10.55 -4.47
N PHE A 109 10.06 -9.40 -4.42
CA PHE A 109 9.98 -8.41 -5.51
C PHE A 109 10.78 -7.14 -5.20
N ALA A 110 11.22 -6.46 -6.26
CA ALA A 110 11.81 -5.13 -6.22
C ALA A 110 11.03 -4.16 -7.11
N CYS A 111 9.78 -3.90 -6.73
CA CYS A 111 8.86 -3.03 -7.48
C CYS A 111 9.43 -1.63 -7.69
N GLN A 112 9.15 -1.02 -8.85
CA GLN A 112 9.63 0.32 -9.21
C GLN A 112 9.02 1.43 -8.34
N THR A 113 7.80 1.20 -7.82
CA THR A 113 7.05 2.15 -6.99
C THR A 113 7.26 1.96 -5.49
N CYS A 114 8.02 0.92 -5.08
CA CYS A 114 8.27 0.62 -3.69
C CYS A 114 9.50 1.40 -3.17
N TRP A 115 9.63 1.49 -1.86
CA TRP A 115 10.72 2.21 -1.20
C TRP A 115 11.54 1.27 -0.28
N PRO A 116 12.80 1.65 0.01
CA PRO A 116 13.75 0.79 0.74
C PRO A 116 13.23 0.26 2.08
N GLU A 117 12.54 1.10 2.85
CA GLU A 117 12.05 0.73 4.17
C GLU A 117 10.96 -0.36 4.12
N ALA A 118 10.19 -0.41 3.03
CA ALA A 118 9.12 -1.39 2.87
C ALA A 118 9.59 -2.72 2.25
N SER A 119 10.75 -2.74 1.58
CA SER A 119 11.24 -3.94 0.91
C SER A 119 12.75 -4.05 0.99
N SER A 120 13.22 -5.11 1.65
CA SER A 120 14.65 -5.42 1.73
C SER A 120 15.30 -5.59 0.35
N ARG A 121 14.55 -6.09 -0.63
CA ARG A 121 15.05 -6.28 -2.00
C ARG A 121 15.17 -4.96 -2.75
N VAL A 122 14.20 -4.05 -2.59
CA VAL A 122 14.31 -2.68 -3.11
C VAL A 122 15.50 -1.96 -2.51
N ALA A 123 15.70 -2.05 -1.19
CA ALA A 123 16.86 -1.48 -0.52
C ALA A 123 18.19 -1.96 -1.13
N GLN A 124 18.32 -3.26 -1.37
CA GLN A 124 19.52 -3.84 -1.98
C GLN A 124 19.79 -3.30 -3.40
N TYR A 125 18.74 -3.23 -4.25
CA TYR A 125 18.90 -2.74 -5.61
C TYR A 125 19.18 -1.23 -5.63
N GLN A 126 18.47 -0.43 -4.86
CA GLN A 126 18.71 1.01 -4.79
C GLN A 126 20.08 1.33 -4.19
N HIS A 127 20.56 0.55 -3.23
CA HIS A 127 21.92 0.70 -2.72
C HIS A 127 22.98 0.39 -3.78
N ARG A 128 22.82 -0.71 -4.54
CA ARG A 128 23.70 -1.04 -5.67
C ARG A 128 23.68 0.03 -6.76
N ALA A 129 22.54 0.70 -6.93
CA ALA A 129 22.36 1.80 -7.89
C ALA A 129 22.91 3.14 -7.36
N GLY A 130 23.42 3.21 -6.12
CA GLY A 130 23.87 4.45 -5.49
C GLY A 130 22.73 5.45 -5.21
N LEU A 131 21.49 4.96 -5.06
CA LEU A 131 20.30 5.77 -4.81
C LEU A 131 19.95 5.88 -3.32
N THR A 132 20.53 5.04 -2.49
CA THR A 132 20.37 5.06 -1.04
C THR A 132 21.60 4.50 -0.35
N ASP A 133 21.90 5.02 0.85
CA ASP A 133 22.95 4.48 1.72
C ASP A 133 22.47 3.30 2.58
N ILE A 134 21.18 2.98 2.51
CA ILE A 134 20.58 1.92 3.30
C ILE A 134 20.98 0.55 2.74
N LYS A 135 22.04 -0.03 3.33
CA LYS A 135 22.52 -1.38 2.96
C LYS A 135 21.62 -2.49 3.49
N ASN A 136 21.25 -2.37 4.74
CA ASN A 136 20.47 -3.36 5.46
C ASN A 136 19.39 -2.63 6.24
N LEU A 137 18.17 -2.69 5.74
CA LEU A 137 17.03 -2.32 6.53
C LEU A 137 16.77 -3.42 7.52
N SER A 138 17.25 -3.10 8.70
CA SER A 138 16.98 -3.73 9.98
C SER A 138 17.02 -5.26 10.04
N ASN A 139 17.89 -5.74 10.88
CA ASN A 139 17.76 -7.04 11.53
C ASN A 139 16.62 -7.05 12.57
N THR A 140 15.86 -5.96 12.70
CA THR A 140 14.72 -5.86 13.61
C THR A 140 13.53 -6.51 12.93
N ARG A 141 13.11 -7.65 13.47
CA ARG A 141 11.96 -8.41 13.06
C ARG A 141 11.16 -8.75 14.30
N ILE A 142 9.85 -8.75 14.18
CA ILE A 142 9.00 -9.26 15.24
C ILE A 142 8.86 -10.77 14.99
N GLU A 143 9.43 -11.57 15.86
CA GLU A 143 9.40 -13.05 15.72
C GLU A 143 8.46 -13.73 16.70
N ASN A 144 8.15 -13.07 17.83
CA ASN A 144 7.21 -13.54 18.85
C ASN A 144 6.11 -12.51 19.03
N PHE A 145 4.86 -12.97 19.10
CA PHE A 145 3.64 -12.15 19.19
C PHE A 145 2.89 -12.33 20.50
N ASP A 146 3.47 -13.03 21.49
CA ASP A 146 2.82 -13.32 22.78
C ASP A 146 2.53 -12.05 23.58
N PHE A 147 3.20 -10.93 23.28
CA PHE A 147 2.87 -9.63 23.85
C PHE A 147 1.45 -9.15 23.49
N LEU A 148 0.84 -9.71 22.44
CA LEU A 148 -0.55 -9.43 22.04
C LEU A 148 -1.58 -10.31 22.76
N LEU A 149 -1.18 -11.40 23.44
CA LEU A 149 -2.10 -12.33 24.11
C LEU A 149 -3.10 -11.63 25.06
N PRO A 150 -2.69 -10.61 25.86
CA PRO A 150 -3.63 -9.93 26.75
C PRO A 150 -4.78 -9.20 26.05
N VAL A 151 -4.66 -8.94 24.74
CA VAL A 151 -5.64 -8.15 23.98
C VAL A 151 -6.28 -8.89 22.80
N THR A 152 -6.02 -10.18 22.63
CA THR A 152 -6.53 -10.97 21.50
C THR A 152 -8.05 -10.92 21.36
N ASN A 153 -8.79 -10.95 22.46
CA ASN A 153 -10.26 -10.87 22.48
C ASN A 153 -10.80 -9.49 22.07
N ARG A 154 -9.98 -8.46 22.15
CA ARG A 154 -10.30 -7.07 21.78
C ARG A 154 -9.93 -6.77 20.32
N ILE A 155 -9.00 -7.53 19.73
CA ILE A 155 -8.60 -7.34 18.33
C ILE A 155 -9.77 -7.80 17.43
N LYS A 156 -10.36 -6.86 16.67
CA LYS A 156 -11.46 -7.13 15.73
C LYS A 156 -10.99 -7.16 14.29
N ASP A 157 -10.04 -6.30 13.96
CA ASP A 157 -9.44 -6.24 12.64
C ASP A 157 -7.93 -6.22 12.73
N VAL A 158 -7.30 -6.93 11.81
CA VAL A 158 -5.86 -6.94 11.60
C VAL A 158 -5.57 -6.49 10.17
N VAL A 159 -4.65 -5.55 10.02
CA VAL A 159 -4.06 -5.20 8.72
C VAL A 159 -2.62 -5.72 8.73
N LEU A 160 -2.39 -6.83 8.04
CA LEU A 160 -1.06 -7.42 7.90
C LEU A 160 -0.35 -6.80 6.69
N LEU A 161 0.71 -6.10 6.98
CA LEU A 161 1.64 -5.53 6.01
C LEU A 161 3.01 -6.19 6.17
N GLY A 162 3.91 -5.98 5.22
CA GLY A 162 5.27 -6.49 5.30
C GLY A 162 6.02 -6.15 4.03
N GLY A 163 7.09 -6.90 3.75
CA GLY A 163 7.63 -6.96 2.40
C GLY A 163 6.66 -7.73 1.51
N GLU A 164 6.58 -9.05 1.74
CA GLU A 164 5.55 -9.92 1.19
C GLU A 164 5.07 -10.88 2.28
N PRO A 165 3.80 -10.81 2.71
CA PRO A 165 3.29 -11.61 3.84
C PRO A 165 3.46 -13.12 3.70
N PHE A 166 3.26 -13.67 2.51
CA PHE A 166 3.43 -15.09 2.26
C PHE A 166 4.86 -15.53 1.93
N TYR A 167 5.83 -14.61 2.03
CA TYR A 167 7.24 -14.88 1.79
C TYR A 167 8.11 -14.52 3.00
N ASP A 168 7.78 -13.45 3.73
CA ASP A 168 8.51 -12.99 4.91
C ASP A 168 8.30 -13.97 6.08
N LYS A 169 9.40 -14.49 6.65
CA LYS A 169 9.32 -15.46 7.75
C LYS A 169 8.60 -14.90 8.98
N SER A 170 8.79 -13.63 9.30
CA SER A 170 8.13 -13.00 10.44
C SER A 170 6.62 -12.85 10.21
N CYS A 171 6.21 -12.54 8.97
CA CYS A 171 4.80 -12.53 8.61
C CYS A 171 4.19 -13.94 8.68
N LEU A 172 4.89 -14.96 8.19
CA LEU A 172 4.42 -16.35 8.29
C LEU A 172 4.32 -16.81 9.76
N ASN A 173 5.25 -16.41 10.62
CA ASN A 173 5.15 -16.67 12.06
C ASN A 173 3.92 -15.98 12.66
N PHE A 174 3.62 -14.73 12.24
CA PHE A 174 2.42 -14.03 12.66
C PHE A 174 1.14 -14.76 12.22
N LEU A 175 1.05 -15.18 10.96
CA LEU A 175 -0.12 -15.92 10.46
C LEU A 175 -0.36 -17.21 11.25
N LYS A 176 0.71 -17.97 11.54
CA LYS A 176 0.62 -19.16 12.35
C LYS A 176 0.15 -18.86 13.78
N TRP A 177 0.68 -17.82 14.41
CA TRP A 177 0.24 -17.35 15.72
C TRP A 177 -1.22 -16.89 15.67
N ALA A 178 -1.61 -16.15 14.63
CA ALA A 178 -2.98 -15.67 14.48
C ALA A 178 -3.99 -16.80 14.28
N GLU A 179 -3.64 -17.87 13.58
CA GLU A 179 -4.47 -19.07 13.42
C GLU A 179 -4.80 -19.73 14.78
N GLU A 180 -3.88 -19.65 15.75
CA GLU A 180 -4.06 -20.24 17.09
C GLU A 180 -4.80 -19.31 18.05
N TYR A 181 -4.58 -17.98 17.98
CA TYR A 181 -5.01 -17.04 19.02
C TYR A 181 -6.03 -16.00 18.58
N LEU A 182 -6.33 -15.85 17.27
CA LEU A 182 -7.23 -14.81 16.78
C LEU A 182 -8.44 -15.39 16.05
N THR A 183 -9.56 -14.67 16.17
CA THR A 183 -10.76 -14.81 15.32
C THR A 183 -11.10 -13.50 14.62
N ALA A 184 -10.21 -12.54 14.67
CA ALA A 184 -10.34 -11.22 14.05
C ALA A 184 -10.45 -11.29 12.52
N ASN A 185 -10.95 -10.23 11.88
CA ASN A 185 -10.84 -10.12 10.44
C ASN A 185 -9.37 -9.82 10.07
N ILE A 186 -8.75 -10.59 9.19
CA ILE A 186 -7.40 -10.30 8.71
C ILE A 186 -7.46 -9.81 7.26
N MET A 187 -6.94 -8.61 7.05
CA MET A 187 -6.71 -8.01 5.75
C MET A 187 -5.21 -8.03 5.45
N MET A 188 -4.80 -8.59 4.32
CA MET A 188 -3.39 -8.69 3.94
C MET A 188 -3.14 -8.23 2.52
N PHE A 189 -2.07 -7.47 2.32
CA PHE A 189 -1.61 -7.04 1.01
C PHE A 189 -0.57 -8.00 0.49
N THR A 190 -0.77 -8.53 -0.71
CA THR A 190 0.18 -9.48 -1.32
C THR A 190 0.55 -9.08 -2.74
N ASN A 191 1.76 -9.46 -3.15
CA ASN A 191 2.17 -9.37 -4.54
C ASN A 191 1.65 -10.55 -5.40
N GLY A 192 0.99 -11.53 -4.77
CA GLY A 192 0.34 -12.65 -5.42
C GLY A 192 1.29 -13.75 -5.93
N SER A 193 2.60 -13.63 -5.75
CA SER A 193 3.57 -14.63 -6.26
C SER A 193 3.55 -15.95 -5.48
N LYS A 194 3.14 -15.88 -4.22
CA LYS A 194 3.04 -17.03 -3.32
C LYS A 194 1.81 -16.85 -2.45
N ILE A 195 1.04 -17.89 -2.26
CA ILE A 195 -0.16 -17.93 -1.43
C ILE A 195 -0.10 -19.13 -0.50
N ASP A 196 -0.40 -18.94 0.76
CA ASP A 196 -0.59 -20.03 1.71
C ASP A 196 -2.08 -20.44 1.74
N PHE A 197 -2.44 -21.34 0.82
CA PHE A 197 -3.80 -21.86 0.74
C PHE A 197 -4.23 -22.63 1.99
N ASN A 198 -3.27 -23.23 2.73
CA ASN A 198 -3.60 -23.92 3.96
C ASN A 198 -4.11 -22.91 5.01
N PHE A 199 -3.39 -21.81 5.19
CA PHE A 199 -3.84 -20.72 6.07
C PHE A 199 -5.19 -20.15 5.61
N LEU A 200 -5.35 -19.85 4.30
CA LEU A 200 -6.60 -19.27 3.78
C LEU A 200 -7.82 -20.17 4.02
N ASN A 201 -7.66 -21.48 3.99
CA ASN A 201 -8.75 -22.43 4.21
C ASN A 201 -9.06 -22.70 5.69
N ASN A 202 -8.09 -22.58 6.57
CA ASN A 202 -8.21 -23.03 7.96
C ASN A 202 -8.37 -21.89 8.97
N TYR A 203 -8.03 -20.66 8.62
CA TYR A 203 -8.17 -19.52 9.54
C TYR A 203 -9.63 -19.35 9.98
N PRO A 204 -9.90 -19.26 11.31
CA PRO A 204 -11.27 -19.26 11.83
C PRO A 204 -12.03 -17.94 11.64
N GLY A 205 -11.32 -16.83 11.40
CA GLY A 205 -11.90 -15.51 11.18
C GLY A 205 -12.16 -15.20 9.71
N LYS A 206 -12.58 -13.97 9.40
CA LYS A 206 -12.75 -13.51 8.03
C LYS A 206 -11.41 -13.10 7.43
N LEU A 207 -11.24 -13.39 6.15
CA LEU A 207 -10.04 -13.02 5.41
C LEU A 207 -10.35 -12.06 4.27
N THR A 208 -9.48 -11.07 4.09
CA THR A 208 -9.45 -10.23 2.90
C THR A 208 -8.03 -10.28 2.32
N VAL A 209 -7.89 -10.78 1.11
CA VAL A 209 -6.62 -10.79 0.38
C VAL A 209 -6.64 -9.68 -0.65
N ILE A 210 -5.71 -8.73 -0.52
CA ILE A 210 -5.58 -7.59 -1.41
C ILE A 210 -4.40 -7.82 -2.34
N PHE A 211 -4.69 -8.14 -3.60
CA PHE A 211 -3.67 -8.27 -4.62
C PHE A 211 -3.20 -6.89 -5.07
N SER A 212 -1.90 -6.68 -5.05
CA SER A 212 -1.28 -5.48 -5.61
C SER A 212 -1.00 -5.70 -7.09
N LEU A 213 -1.88 -5.19 -7.95
CA LEU A 213 -1.78 -5.33 -9.41
C LEU A 213 -1.68 -3.94 -10.05
N ASP A 214 -0.55 -3.61 -10.67
CA ASP A 214 -0.32 -2.28 -11.26
C ASP A 214 -0.44 -2.29 -12.79
N ALA A 215 -0.40 -3.46 -13.42
CA ALA A 215 -0.60 -3.72 -14.84
C ALA A 215 -0.83 -5.22 -15.06
N ILE A 216 -0.93 -5.67 -16.32
CA ILE A 216 -0.98 -7.09 -16.71
C ILE A 216 0.20 -7.45 -17.61
N GLY A 217 0.55 -8.75 -17.69
CA GLY A 217 1.59 -9.26 -18.56
C GLY A 217 2.98 -8.64 -18.32
N ARG A 218 3.69 -8.36 -19.41
CA ARG A 218 5.06 -7.82 -19.37
C ARG A 218 5.21 -6.49 -18.65
N PRO A 219 4.32 -5.49 -18.82
CA PRO A 219 4.36 -4.29 -18.00
C PRO A 219 4.29 -4.57 -16.49
N ALA A 220 3.47 -5.53 -16.05
CA ALA A 220 3.43 -5.95 -14.64
C ALA A 220 4.77 -6.51 -14.17
N GLU A 221 5.45 -7.30 -15.00
CA GLU A 221 6.76 -7.90 -14.70
C GLU A 221 7.87 -6.85 -14.57
N TYR A 222 7.78 -5.76 -15.32
CA TYR A 222 8.71 -4.63 -15.20
C TYR A 222 8.43 -3.79 -13.95
N ILE A 223 7.18 -3.36 -13.78
CA ILE A 223 6.78 -2.46 -12.69
C ILE A 223 6.99 -3.14 -11.34
N ARG A 224 6.62 -4.41 -11.27
CA ARG A 224 6.76 -5.26 -10.08
C ARG A 224 7.87 -6.30 -10.28
N TYR A 225 9.09 -5.81 -10.49
CA TYR A 225 10.25 -6.63 -10.84
C TYR A 225 10.42 -7.83 -9.91
N GLY A 226 10.42 -9.01 -10.49
CA GLY A 226 10.38 -10.31 -9.83
C GLY A 226 9.03 -11.03 -10.02
N THR A 227 8.04 -10.38 -10.64
CA THR A 227 6.77 -10.98 -11.04
C THR A 227 6.97 -11.98 -12.17
N GLU A 228 6.33 -13.12 -12.06
CA GLU A 228 5.98 -14.03 -13.15
C GLU A 228 4.46 -13.91 -13.32
N TRP A 229 4.01 -13.18 -14.33
CA TRP A 229 2.60 -12.79 -14.46
C TRP A 229 1.63 -13.97 -14.40
N ASN A 230 1.95 -15.06 -15.10
CA ASN A 230 1.09 -16.24 -15.13
C ASN A 230 0.91 -16.88 -13.75
N THR A 231 1.96 -16.85 -12.91
CA THR A 231 1.90 -17.35 -11.52
C THR A 231 0.98 -16.46 -10.67
N VAL A 232 1.10 -15.13 -10.80
CA VAL A 232 0.26 -14.19 -10.07
C VAL A 232 -1.20 -14.32 -10.50
N LEU A 233 -1.45 -14.41 -11.80
CA LEU A 233 -2.79 -14.60 -12.38
C LEU A 233 -3.45 -15.90 -11.91
N ASP A 234 -2.69 -17.01 -11.90
CA ASP A 234 -3.19 -18.31 -11.44
C ASP A 234 -3.54 -18.28 -9.95
N ASN A 235 -2.68 -17.68 -9.12
CA ASN A 235 -2.93 -17.49 -7.70
C ASN A 235 -4.15 -16.57 -7.46
N TYR A 236 -4.28 -15.46 -8.20
CA TYR A 236 -5.43 -14.57 -8.11
C TYR A 236 -6.74 -15.32 -8.40
N LYS A 237 -6.79 -16.07 -9.51
CA LYS A 237 -7.96 -16.86 -9.89
C LYS A 237 -8.30 -17.94 -8.84
N LYS A 238 -7.29 -18.64 -8.30
CA LYS A 238 -7.50 -19.65 -7.27
C LYS A 238 -8.04 -19.06 -5.96
N VAL A 239 -7.51 -17.92 -5.52
CA VAL A 239 -8.01 -17.27 -4.30
C VAL A 239 -9.45 -16.78 -4.47
N LYS A 240 -9.82 -16.28 -5.66
CA LYS A 240 -11.21 -15.90 -5.97
C LYS A 240 -12.23 -17.04 -5.90
N LEU A 241 -11.77 -18.29 -6.01
CA LEU A 241 -12.66 -19.44 -5.85
C LEU A 241 -12.91 -19.84 -4.40
N LEU A 242 -12.21 -19.23 -3.45
CA LEU A 242 -12.40 -19.51 -2.01
C LEU A 242 -13.61 -18.74 -1.48
N PHE A 243 -14.62 -19.43 -0.98
CA PHE A 243 -15.87 -18.84 -0.50
C PHE A 243 -15.74 -18.04 0.80
N ASN A 244 -14.67 -18.29 1.57
CA ASN A 244 -14.40 -17.65 2.87
C ASN A 244 -13.41 -16.47 2.80
N VAL A 245 -12.99 -16.08 1.60
CA VAL A 245 -11.98 -15.03 1.37
C VAL A 245 -12.56 -13.93 0.49
N SER A 246 -12.55 -12.70 1.00
CA SER A 246 -12.81 -11.51 0.19
C SER A 246 -11.56 -11.16 -0.63
N VAL A 247 -11.72 -10.97 -1.93
CA VAL A 247 -10.62 -10.64 -2.83
C VAL A 247 -10.72 -9.19 -3.29
N ARG A 248 -9.67 -8.42 -3.05
CA ARG A 248 -9.57 -7.03 -3.48
C ARG A 248 -8.34 -6.82 -4.34
N VAL A 249 -8.36 -5.75 -5.12
CA VAL A 249 -7.21 -5.31 -5.92
C VAL A 249 -6.83 -3.90 -5.51
N ASN A 250 -5.54 -3.68 -5.25
CA ASN A 250 -4.96 -2.35 -5.05
C ASN A 250 -4.04 -2.02 -6.21
N ILE A 251 -4.28 -0.87 -6.85
CA ILE A 251 -3.52 -0.36 -8.00
C ILE A 251 -2.74 0.87 -7.54
N THR A 252 -1.42 0.82 -7.62
CA THR A 252 -0.56 1.99 -7.37
C THR A 252 -0.32 2.73 -8.68
N CYS A 253 -1.10 3.80 -8.90
CA CYS A 253 -1.03 4.59 -10.12
C CYS A 253 0.21 5.48 -10.14
N SER A 254 1.00 5.39 -11.19
CA SER A 254 2.27 6.08 -11.35
C SER A 254 2.60 6.31 -12.82
N VAL A 255 3.65 7.06 -13.09
CA VAL A 255 4.17 7.25 -14.45
C VAL A 255 4.43 5.94 -15.20
N TYR A 256 4.67 4.84 -14.48
CA TYR A 256 4.90 3.54 -15.10
C TYR A 256 3.65 2.89 -15.69
N ASN A 257 2.47 3.16 -15.14
CA ASN A 257 1.27 2.40 -15.50
C ASN A 257 0.06 3.24 -15.94
N TYR A 258 0.10 4.55 -15.95
CA TYR A 258 -1.05 5.34 -16.41
C TYR A 258 -1.57 4.92 -17.80
N ILE A 259 -0.66 4.60 -18.73
CA ILE A 259 -1.04 4.15 -20.08
C ILE A 259 -1.61 2.72 -20.07
N HIS A 260 -1.29 1.90 -19.06
CA HIS A 260 -1.70 0.50 -18.93
C HIS A 260 -2.94 0.28 -18.06
N ILE A 261 -3.50 1.36 -17.47
CA ILE A 261 -4.71 1.26 -16.62
C ILE A 261 -5.89 0.70 -17.42
N LYS A 262 -6.03 1.06 -18.69
CA LYS A 262 -7.11 0.56 -19.55
C LYS A 262 -7.09 -0.97 -19.67
N GLU A 263 -5.95 -1.55 -19.99
CA GLU A 263 -5.80 -3.00 -20.12
C GLU A 263 -6.06 -3.72 -18.81
N LEU A 264 -5.56 -3.17 -17.69
CA LEU A 264 -5.82 -3.71 -16.37
C LEU A 264 -7.32 -3.63 -16.01
N ILE A 265 -7.99 -2.53 -16.30
CA ILE A 265 -9.43 -2.37 -16.06
C ILE A 265 -10.23 -3.34 -16.93
N ASN A 266 -9.89 -3.50 -18.21
CA ASN A 266 -10.55 -4.49 -19.07
C ASN A 266 -10.44 -5.90 -18.49
N PHE A 267 -9.24 -6.29 -18.02
CA PHE A 267 -9.03 -7.56 -17.35
C PHE A 267 -9.88 -7.72 -16.08
N LEU A 268 -9.94 -6.68 -15.23
CA LEU A 268 -10.73 -6.74 -14.00
C LEU A 268 -12.24 -6.76 -14.28
N CYS A 269 -12.71 -6.12 -15.35
CA CYS A 269 -14.12 -6.11 -15.74
C CYS A 269 -14.62 -7.46 -16.24
N GLU A 270 -13.75 -8.40 -16.65
CA GLU A 270 -14.14 -9.78 -16.98
C GLU A 270 -14.65 -10.55 -15.76
N ASP A 271 -14.08 -10.27 -14.59
CA ASP A 271 -14.45 -10.87 -13.31
C ASP A 271 -14.05 -9.92 -12.18
N TRP A 272 -14.91 -8.91 -11.91
CA TRP A 272 -14.61 -7.84 -10.95
C TRP A 272 -14.37 -8.39 -9.54
N PRO A 273 -13.29 -7.97 -8.84
CA PRO A 273 -13.09 -8.34 -7.44
C PRO A 273 -14.07 -7.60 -6.53
N ASP A 274 -14.13 -7.98 -5.25
CA ASP A 274 -15.03 -7.34 -4.28
C ASP A 274 -14.81 -5.84 -4.17
N VAL A 275 -13.54 -5.39 -4.23
CA VAL A 275 -13.18 -3.96 -4.22
C VAL A 275 -11.93 -3.72 -5.06
N VAL A 276 -11.93 -2.65 -5.83
CA VAL A 276 -10.74 -2.09 -6.48
C VAL A 276 -10.43 -0.74 -5.85
N THR A 277 -9.17 -0.57 -5.40
CA THR A 277 -8.67 0.68 -4.86
C THR A 277 -7.52 1.23 -5.70
N PHE A 278 -7.47 2.55 -5.80
CA PHE A 278 -6.42 3.26 -6.52
C PHE A 278 -5.65 4.14 -5.52
N GLY A 279 -4.33 4.00 -5.51
CA GLY A 279 -3.43 4.83 -4.73
C GLY A 279 -2.37 5.47 -5.63
N ALA A 280 -1.63 6.42 -5.07
CA ALA A 280 -0.48 7.01 -5.71
C ALA A 280 0.78 6.79 -4.84
N PRO A 281 1.98 6.67 -5.43
CA PRO A 281 3.21 6.61 -4.66
C PRO A 281 3.50 7.95 -3.97
N ASN A 282 4.25 7.90 -2.87
CA ASN A 282 4.64 9.12 -2.15
C ASN A 282 5.79 9.88 -2.86
N GLN A 283 6.48 9.24 -3.78
CA GLN A 283 7.61 9.80 -4.50
C GLN A 283 7.12 10.71 -5.63
N GLU A 284 7.41 12.00 -5.54
CA GLU A 284 6.95 13.01 -6.51
C GLU A 284 7.46 12.75 -7.93
N TYR A 285 8.64 12.13 -8.07
CA TYR A 285 9.19 11.75 -9.36
C TYR A 285 8.50 10.55 -10.03
N LEU A 286 7.48 9.97 -9.39
CA LEU A 286 6.65 8.91 -9.96
C LEU A 286 5.24 9.37 -10.33
N LEU A 287 4.93 10.65 -10.13
CA LEU A 287 3.60 11.23 -10.35
C LEU A 287 3.46 11.84 -11.76
N GLU A 288 2.27 12.34 -12.06
CA GLU A 288 1.87 12.88 -13.35
C GLU A 288 2.74 14.06 -13.83
N SER A 289 3.28 14.84 -12.88
CA SER A 289 4.08 16.02 -13.17
C SER A 289 5.39 15.72 -13.93
N VAL A 290 5.86 14.47 -13.92
CA VAL A 290 7.06 14.09 -14.69
C VAL A 290 6.77 13.81 -16.17
N ILE A 291 5.49 13.70 -16.56
CA ILE A 291 5.11 13.39 -17.94
C ILE A 291 5.07 14.68 -18.75
N PRO A 292 5.89 14.80 -19.80
CA PRO A 292 5.86 15.97 -20.68
C PRO A 292 4.49 16.19 -21.30
N VAL A 293 4.08 17.45 -21.41
CA VAL A 293 2.74 17.83 -21.88
C VAL A 293 2.35 17.17 -23.21
N PRO A 294 3.23 17.08 -24.24
CA PRO A 294 2.88 16.44 -25.50
C PRO A 294 2.51 14.96 -25.40
N MET A 295 3.00 14.24 -24.37
CA MET A 295 2.74 12.81 -24.18
C MET A 295 1.47 12.52 -23.39
N ARG A 296 0.83 13.53 -22.81
CA ARG A 296 -0.33 13.34 -21.92
C ARG A 296 -1.61 13.00 -22.66
N ALA A 297 -1.74 13.40 -23.92
CA ALA A 297 -2.97 13.21 -24.69
C ALA A 297 -3.35 11.72 -24.84
N ASP A 298 -2.38 10.86 -25.16
CA ASP A 298 -2.61 9.42 -25.33
C ASP A 298 -2.96 8.74 -24.01
N ILE A 299 -2.32 9.15 -22.90
CA ILE A 299 -2.64 8.65 -21.57
C ILE A 299 -4.06 9.05 -21.18
N ILE A 300 -4.43 10.31 -21.39
CA ILE A 300 -5.79 10.81 -21.09
C ILE A 300 -6.82 10.05 -21.92
N ALA A 301 -6.57 9.77 -23.20
CA ALA A 301 -7.45 8.98 -24.04
C ALA A 301 -7.60 7.55 -23.51
N SER A 302 -6.49 6.91 -23.11
CA SER A 302 -6.50 5.57 -22.50
C SER A 302 -7.31 5.55 -21.18
N LEU A 303 -7.08 6.52 -20.30
CA LEU A 303 -7.81 6.63 -19.03
C LEU A 303 -9.32 6.90 -19.25
N ASN A 304 -9.70 7.75 -20.19
CA ASN A 304 -11.10 7.95 -20.55
C ASN A 304 -11.75 6.65 -21.05
N SER A 305 -11.05 5.89 -21.88
CA SER A 305 -11.53 4.58 -22.33
C SER A 305 -11.69 3.57 -21.17
N ALA A 306 -10.84 3.63 -20.13
CA ALA A 306 -11.04 2.85 -18.92
C ALA A 306 -12.31 3.27 -18.15
N VAL A 307 -12.57 4.58 -18.05
CA VAL A 307 -13.81 5.12 -17.46
C VAL A 307 -15.04 4.62 -18.24
N ASP A 308 -15.01 4.64 -19.57
CA ASP A 308 -16.08 4.13 -20.41
C ASP A 308 -16.33 2.64 -20.17
N THR A 309 -15.26 1.84 -20.06
CA THR A 309 -15.36 0.40 -19.75
C THR A 309 -16.04 0.18 -18.39
N ILE A 310 -15.59 0.86 -17.32
CA ILE A 310 -16.20 0.74 -15.99
C ILE A 310 -17.68 1.17 -16.03
N THR A 311 -17.98 2.25 -16.73
CA THR A 311 -19.36 2.78 -16.85
C THR A 311 -20.32 1.76 -17.45
N ASN A 312 -19.86 1.00 -18.43
CA ASN A 312 -20.66 0.01 -19.16
C ASN A 312 -20.64 -1.40 -18.54
N THR A 313 -19.83 -1.63 -17.51
CA THR A 313 -19.75 -2.93 -16.82
C THR A 313 -20.74 -2.99 -15.66
N GLU A 314 -21.35 -4.15 -15.43
CA GLU A 314 -22.24 -4.37 -14.28
C GLU A 314 -21.39 -4.55 -13.00
N ILE A 315 -21.22 -3.47 -12.27
CA ILE A 315 -20.48 -3.39 -11.01
C ILE A 315 -21.38 -2.66 -10.01
N GLU A 316 -21.25 -2.98 -8.73
CA GLU A 316 -21.96 -2.28 -7.65
C GLU A 316 -21.71 -0.76 -7.74
N SER A 317 -22.78 0.04 -7.58
CA SER A 317 -22.78 1.47 -7.91
C SER A 317 -21.74 2.28 -7.12
N GLY A 318 -21.52 1.96 -5.85
CA GLY A 318 -20.53 2.62 -5.00
C GLY A 318 -19.10 2.35 -5.47
N GLN A 319 -18.79 1.11 -5.82
CA GLN A 319 -17.48 0.73 -6.33
C GLN A 319 -17.21 1.35 -7.71
N LYS A 320 -18.23 1.32 -8.60
CA LYS A 320 -18.18 1.98 -9.91
C LYS A 320 -17.81 3.46 -9.76
N SER A 321 -18.53 4.18 -8.90
CA SER A 321 -18.28 5.60 -8.65
C SER A 321 -16.89 5.86 -8.08
N ASN A 322 -16.42 5.05 -7.16
CA ASN A 322 -15.09 5.19 -6.57
C ASN A 322 -13.97 5.01 -7.62
N ALA A 323 -14.08 3.99 -8.46
CA ALA A 323 -13.12 3.74 -9.52
C ALA A 323 -13.09 4.87 -10.57
N ILE A 324 -14.26 5.31 -11.02
CA ILE A 324 -14.40 6.43 -11.99
C ILE A 324 -13.81 7.71 -11.39
N ASN A 325 -14.15 8.05 -10.14
CA ASN A 325 -13.63 9.26 -9.48
C ASN A 325 -12.11 9.24 -9.34
N ALA A 326 -11.53 8.10 -8.99
CA ALA A 326 -10.08 7.95 -8.89
C ALA A 326 -9.40 8.19 -10.24
N ILE A 327 -9.85 7.54 -11.31
CA ILE A 327 -9.28 7.71 -12.66
C ILE A 327 -9.49 9.14 -13.17
N THR A 328 -10.66 9.74 -12.95
CA THR A 328 -10.95 11.12 -13.33
C THR A 328 -10.03 12.11 -12.60
N SER A 329 -9.67 11.84 -11.35
CA SER A 329 -8.69 12.65 -10.61
C SER A 329 -7.30 12.62 -11.29
N PHE A 330 -6.83 11.45 -11.73
CA PHE A 330 -5.56 11.36 -12.49
C PHE A 330 -5.63 12.10 -13.83
N ILE A 331 -6.77 12.00 -14.55
CA ILE A 331 -7.00 12.76 -15.79
C ILE A 331 -6.93 14.27 -15.50
N SER A 332 -7.56 14.74 -14.42
CA SER A 332 -7.51 16.14 -14.00
C SER A 332 -6.07 16.59 -13.72
N ASN A 333 -5.32 15.79 -12.97
CA ASN A 333 -3.92 16.08 -12.65
C ASN A 333 -3.07 16.17 -13.94
N LEU A 334 -3.22 15.23 -14.87
CA LEU A 334 -2.53 15.26 -16.16
C LEU A 334 -2.84 16.52 -17.00
N LYS A 335 -4.06 17.06 -16.86
CA LYS A 335 -4.46 18.30 -17.58
C LYS A 335 -3.95 19.56 -16.92
N THR A 336 -3.88 19.59 -15.59
CA THR A 336 -3.70 20.83 -14.82
C THR A 336 -2.31 20.99 -14.22
N GLN A 337 -1.60 19.90 -13.92
CA GLN A 337 -0.28 20.00 -13.32
C GLN A 337 0.75 20.49 -14.33
N GLU A 338 1.61 21.39 -13.90
CA GLU A 338 2.77 21.81 -14.68
C GLU A 338 3.77 20.66 -14.81
N TRP A 339 4.51 20.65 -15.91
CA TRP A 339 5.60 19.72 -16.09
C TRP A 339 6.78 20.06 -15.18
N ASN A 340 7.16 19.11 -14.33
CA ASN A 340 8.30 19.27 -13.44
C ASN A 340 9.55 18.64 -14.08
N GLN A 341 10.33 19.46 -14.77
CA GLN A 341 11.54 19.02 -15.46
C GLN A 341 12.60 18.43 -14.51
N SER A 342 12.69 18.92 -13.27
CA SER A 342 13.64 18.41 -12.28
C SER A 342 13.27 16.99 -11.85
N ASN A 343 12.01 16.75 -11.51
CA ASN A 343 11.51 15.42 -11.15
C ASN A 343 11.59 14.46 -12.35
N TYR A 344 11.31 14.96 -13.58
CA TYR A 344 11.47 14.17 -14.79
C TYR A 344 12.93 13.71 -15.00
N LYS A 345 13.90 14.62 -14.87
CA LYS A 345 15.31 14.28 -14.98
C LYS A 345 15.75 13.25 -13.93
N TYR A 346 15.28 13.44 -12.69
CA TYR A 346 15.54 12.48 -11.62
C TYR A 346 14.91 11.11 -11.94
N PHE A 347 13.65 11.08 -12.43
CA PHE A 347 12.97 9.86 -12.84
C PHE A 347 13.78 9.10 -13.91
N CYS A 348 14.27 9.78 -14.94
CA CYS A 348 15.07 9.16 -16.00
C CYS A 348 16.38 8.57 -15.46
N ASP A 349 17.09 9.30 -14.59
CA ASP A 349 18.30 8.79 -13.92
C ASP A 349 17.99 7.57 -13.05
N PHE A 350 16.88 7.62 -12.28
CA PHE A 350 16.42 6.53 -11.46
C PHE A 350 16.14 5.27 -12.30
N VAL A 351 15.38 5.39 -13.39
CA VAL A 351 15.07 4.26 -14.28
C VAL A 351 16.35 3.65 -14.84
N ASN A 352 17.24 4.47 -15.41
CA ASN A 352 18.48 3.98 -16.01
C ASN A 352 19.37 3.25 -15.01
N LYS A 353 19.49 3.77 -13.79
CA LYS A 353 20.26 3.14 -12.72
C LYS A 353 19.63 1.81 -12.26
N MET A 354 18.30 1.81 -12.08
CA MET A 354 17.59 0.60 -11.64
C MET A 354 17.60 -0.49 -12.70
N ASP A 355 17.41 -0.15 -13.97
CA ASP A 355 17.48 -1.08 -15.09
C ASP A 355 18.88 -1.71 -15.19
N THR A 356 19.95 -0.88 -15.05
CA THR A 356 21.33 -1.35 -15.04
C THR A 356 21.58 -2.39 -13.94
N VAL A 357 21.21 -2.09 -12.69
CA VAL A 357 21.47 -3.02 -11.57
C VAL A 357 20.58 -4.24 -11.56
N LYS A 358 19.40 -4.17 -12.21
CA LYS A 358 18.49 -5.30 -12.40
C LYS A 358 18.82 -6.12 -13.65
N ASN A 359 19.71 -5.62 -14.50
CA ASN A 359 20.04 -6.19 -15.81
C ASN A 359 18.81 -6.41 -16.69
N ILE A 360 17.98 -5.38 -16.79
CA ILE A 360 16.78 -5.33 -17.64
C ILE A 360 16.79 -4.06 -18.48
N HIS A 361 15.93 -4.02 -19.49
CA HIS A 361 15.71 -2.81 -20.30
C HIS A 361 14.22 -2.52 -20.39
N HIS A 362 13.81 -1.31 -19.99
CA HIS A 362 12.41 -0.89 -19.99
C HIS A 362 11.70 -1.08 -21.34
N GLY A 363 12.41 -0.91 -22.46
CA GLY A 363 11.89 -1.09 -23.81
C GLY A 363 11.41 -2.50 -24.12
N ASP A 364 11.92 -3.50 -23.41
CA ASP A 364 11.48 -4.88 -23.57
C ASP A 364 10.10 -5.13 -22.96
N TYR A 365 9.61 -4.20 -22.13
CA TYR A 365 8.39 -4.33 -21.34
C TYR A 365 7.35 -3.25 -21.64
N CYS A 366 7.77 -2.02 -21.93
CA CYS A 366 6.89 -0.87 -22.05
C CYS A 366 7.41 0.15 -23.09
N ASN A 367 6.80 0.18 -24.27
CA ASN A 367 7.16 1.13 -25.33
C ASN A 367 6.95 2.59 -24.92
N PHE A 368 5.90 2.89 -24.17
CA PHE A 368 5.63 4.23 -23.67
C PHE A 368 6.79 4.75 -22.82
N LEU A 369 7.32 3.91 -21.92
CA LEU A 369 8.45 4.28 -21.07
C LEU A 369 9.70 4.59 -21.91
N SER A 370 9.94 3.82 -22.97
CA SER A 370 11.04 4.10 -23.92
C SER A 370 10.88 5.46 -24.58
N GLN A 371 9.69 5.79 -25.05
CA GLN A 371 9.40 7.10 -25.65
C GLN A 371 9.55 8.23 -24.63
N LEU A 372 9.10 8.03 -23.41
CA LEU A 372 9.23 9.00 -22.32
C LEU A 372 10.71 9.31 -22.02
N LEU A 373 11.54 8.28 -21.91
CA LEU A 373 12.97 8.46 -21.60
C LEU A 373 13.77 9.10 -22.74
N GLN A 374 13.33 8.96 -24.00
CA GLN A 374 13.96 9.60 -25.16
C GLN A 374 13.77 11.13 -25.21
N GLN A 375 12.77 11.67 -24.52
CA GLN A 375 12.55 13.13 -24.43
C GLN A 375 13.67 13.88 -23.67
N GLN A 376 14.61 13.18 -23.05
CA GLN A 376 15.80 13.81 -22.43
C GLN A 376 16.76 14.45 -23.43
N THR A 377 16.75 14.03 -24.70
CA THR A 377 17.75 14.40 -25.72
C THR A 377 17.32 15.55 -26.62
N THR A 378 16.12 16.06 -26.43
CA THR A 378 15.56 17.23 -27.12
C THR A 378 15.35 18.39 -26.13
#